data_d507f9f1838cf7ada6ca1448efccac9a
#
_entry.id   d507f9f1838cf7ada6ca1448efccac9a
#
_cell.length_a   1.000
_cell.length_b   1.000
_cell.length_c   1.000
_cell.angle_alpha   90.00
_cell.angle_beta   90.00
_cell.angle_gamma   90.00
#
_symmetry.space_group_name_H-M   'P 1'
#
loop_
_entity.id
_entity.type
_entity.pdbx_description
1 polymer ?
#
loop_
_entity_poly.entity_id
_entity_poly.type
_entity_poly.pdbx_seq_one_letter_code
_entity_poly.pdbx_strand_id
1 'polypeptide(L)'
;ICVRLVGSEMCIRDSPETGQPILFVNGSFTSRVIGLAKAESDAMLNMLFAHIESNPRWQCRVRWSPNTLVMWDNRCTQHHAIWDYYPHARHARRVTVRCTEEPKAWLQP
;
A
#
# COMPACT_ATOMS: atom_id res chain seq x y z
N ILE A 1 12.78 2.99 -2.79
CA ILE A 1 11.86 2.38 -1.82
C ILE A 1 11.74 3.32 -0.64
N CYS A 2 10.70 4.14 -0.64
CA CYS A 2 10.24 4.79 0.57
C CYS A 2 9.51 3.79 1.45
N VAL A 3 10.20 2.75 1.91
CA VAL A 3 9.58 1.77 2.78
C VAL A 3 10.59 1.35 3.81
N ARG A 4 10.70 2.17 4.83
CA ARG A 4 11.15 1.67 6.12
C ARG A 4 9.96 1.69 7.07
N LEU A 5 9.00 0.82 6.79
CA LEU A 5 7.88 0.56 7.68
C LEU A 5 8.09 -0.79 8.37
N VAL A 6 9.19 -0.89 9.07
CA VAL A 6 9.35 -1.91 10.10
C VAL A 6 9.01 -1.21 11.40
N GLY A 7 7.77 -1.29 11.82
CA GLY A 7 7.38 -0.63 13.05
C GLY A 7 5.88 -0.67 13.32
N SER A 8 5.56 -0.17 14.46
CA SER A 8 4.22 0.11 14.92
C SER A 8 3.68 1.33 14.18
N GLU A 9 2.43 1.25 13.68
CA GLU A 9 1.87 2.26 12.80
C GLU A 9 0.61 2.90 13.35
N MET A 10 0.45 4.17 13.04
CA MET A 10 -0.86 4.80 12.98
C MET A 10 -1.44 4.49 11.60
N CYS A 11 -2.58 3.81 11.57
CA CYS A 11 -3.15 3.28 10.32
C CYS A 11 -3.66 4.38 9.37
N ILE A 12 -3.91 5.59 9.86
CA ILE A 12 -4.39 6.72 9.07
C ILE A 12 -3.32 7.82 9.07
N ARG A 13 -2.96 8.27 7.88
CA ARG A 13 -1.97 9.33 7.66
C ARG A 13 -2.47 10.31 6.60
N ASP A 14 -1.89 11.48 6.54
CA ASP A 14 -2.16 12.46 5.50
C ASP A 14 -1.26 12.23 4.29
N SER A 15 -1.86 12.29 3.11
CA SER A 15 -1.10 12.34 1.87
C SER A 15 -0.34 13.65 1.78
N PRO A 16 1.00 13.65 1.58
CA PRO A 16 1.76 14.88 1.42
C PRO A 16 1.41 15.65 0.15
N GLU A 17 0.79 14.99 -0.84
CA GLU A 17 0.40 15.61 -2.10
C GLU A 17 -1.00 16.24 -2.04
N THR A 18 -1.95 15.57 -1.39
CA THR A 18 -3.36 15.99 -1.44
C THR A 18 -3.90 16.48 -0.10
N GLY A 19 -3.20 16.24 1.00
CA GLY A 19 -3.68 16.49 2.36
C GLY A 19 -4.86 15.61 2.78
N GLN A 20 -5.26 14.65 1.96
CA GLN A 20 -6.37 13.75 2.27
C GLN A 20 -5.90 12.58 3.14
N PRO A 21 -6.74 12.10 4.06
CA PRO A 21 -6.43 10.93 4.85
C PRO A 21 -6.29 9.69 3.95
N ILE A 22 -5.26 8.92 4.19
CA ILE A 22 -4.96 7.66 3.51
C ILE A 22 -4.91 6.52 4.53
N LEU A 23 -5.41 5.36 4.15
CA LEU A 23 -5.24 4.14 4.92
C LEU A 23 -3.84 3.59 4.64
N PHE A 24 -2.93 3.83 5.61
CA PHE A 24 -1.50 3.53 5.48
C PHE A 24 -1.14 2.23 6.19
N VAL A 25 -1.66 1.12 5.69
CA VAL A 25 -1.35 -0.24 6.17
C VAL A 25 -1.00 -1.14 5.00
N ASN A 26 -0.06 -2.05 5.20
CA ASN A 26 0.40 -2.98 4.17
C ASN A 26 0.76 -4.33 4.78
N GLY A 27 0.18 -5.40 4.26
CA GLY A 27 0.37 -6.75 4.79
C GLY A 27 1.80 -7.28 4.80
N SER A 28 2.69 -6.69 3.98
CA SER A 28 4.11 -7.07 3.92
C SER A 28 4.99 -6.27 4.89
N PHE A 29 4.55 -5.10 5.36
CA PHE A 29 5.40 -4.16 6.08
C PHE A 29 4.83 -3.72 7.43
N THR A 30 3.50 -3.67 7.58
CA THR A 30 2.86 -3.26 8.83
C THR A 30 2.81 -4.44 9.79
N SER A 31 3.50 -4.32 10.91
CA SER A 31 3.63 -5.41 11.89
C SER A 31 2.68 -5.28 13.08
N ARG A 32 2.31 -4.05 13.47
CA ARG A 32 1.39 -3.82 14.58
C ARG A 32 0.80 -2.40 14.56
N VAL A 33 -0.33 -2.24 15.25
CA VAL A 33 -0.93 -0.94 15.54
C VAL A 33 -0.41 -0.42 16.89
N ILE A 34 0.03 0.85 16.92
CA ILE A 34 0.53 1.49 18.14
C ILE A 34 -0.61 1.61 19.16
N GLY A 35 -0.30 1.35 20.43
CA GLY A 35 -1.24 1.54 21.53
C GLY A 35 -2.21 0.39 21.78
N LEU A 36 -2.20 -0.64 20.93
CA LEU A 36 -3.03 -1.84 21.09
C LEU A 36 -2.24 -3.03 21.66
N ALA A 37 -2.90 -3.88 22.43
CA ALA A 37 -2.37 -5.19 22.78
C ALA A 37 -2.21 -6.04 21.50
N LYS A 38 -1.31 -7.05 21.56
CA LYS A 38 -0.99 -7.85 20.37
C LYS A 38 -2.23 -8.46 19.70
N ALA A 39 -3.11 -9.06 20.47
CA ALA A 39 -4.32 -9.70 19.95
C ALA A 39 -5.27 -8.70 19.28
N GLU A 40 -5.43 -7.51 19.84
CA GLU A 40 -6.25 -6.43 19.30
C GLU A 40 -5.64 -5.88 18.01
N SER A 41 -4.32 -5.67 18.02
CA SER A 41 -3.57 -5.21 16.84
C SER A 41 -3.69 -6.21 15.69
N ASP A 42 -3.50 -7.50 15.96
CA ASP A 42 -3.59 -8.56 14.95
C ASP A 42 -5.01 -8.63 14.36
N ALA A 43 -6.05 -8.56 15.20
CA ALA A 43 -7.43 -8.56 14.74
C ALA A 43 -7.76 -7.34 13.88
N MET A 44 -7.31 -6.15 14.26
CA MET A 44 -7.52 -4.92 13.51
C MET A 44 -6.77 -4.96 12.16
N LEU A 45 -5.51 -5.37 12.14
CA LEU A 45 -4.73 -5.46 10.91
C LEU A 45 -5.33 -6.47 9.93
N ASN A 46 -5.75 -7.63 10.41
CA ASN A 46 -6.42 -8.62 9.57
C ASN A 46 -7.71 -8.08 8.95
N MET A 47 -8.50 -7.35 9.70
CA MET A 47 -9.71 -6.68 9.21
C MET A 47 -9.38 -5.64 8.13
N LEU A 48 -8.35 -4.81 8.35
CA LEU A 48 -7.94 -3.77 7.40
C LEU A 48 -7.35 -4.37 6.12
N PHE A 49 -6.55 -5.42 6.22
CA PHE A 49 -6.01 -6.11 5.04
C PHE A 49 -7.15 -6.73 4.22
N ALA A 50 -8.07 -7.44 4.87
CA ALA A 50 -9.24 -8.01 4.20
C ALA A 50 -10.11 -6.92 3.55
N HIS A 51 -10.28 -5.77 4.20
CA HIS A 51 -11.01 -4.63 3.65
C HIS A 51 -10.38 -4.11 2.35
N ILE A 52 -9.06 -3.97 2.29
CA ILE A 52 -8.34 -3.52 1.09
C ILE A 52 -8.48 -4.55 -0.03
N GLU A 53 -8.36 -5.84 0.27
CA GLU A 53 -8.30 -6.91 -0.72
C GLU A 53 -9.68 -7.31 -1.26
N SER A 54 -10.73 -7.17 -0.47
CA SER A 54 -12.05 -7.74 -0.82
C SER A 54 -12.95 -6.82 -1.65
N ASN A 55 -12.68 -5.52 -1.71
CA ASN A 55 -13.60 -4.59 -2.33
C ASN A 55 -13.15 -4.14 -3.74
N PRO A 56 -13.84 -4.56 -4.80
CA PRO A 56 -13.48 -4.21 -6.17
C PRO A 56 -13.64 -2.73 -6.51
N ARG A 57 -14.31 -1.91 -5.68
CA ARG A 57 -14.54 -0.48 -5.95
C ARG A 57 -13.24 0.34 -5.99
N TRP A 58 -12.21 -0.09 -5.27
CA TRP A 58 -10.91 0.58 -5.26
C TRP A 58 -9.78 -0.27 -5.84
N GLN A 59 -10.15 -1.28 -6.63
CA GLN A 59 -9.20 -2.10 -7.36
C GLN A 59 -9.19 -1.73 -8.83
N CYS A 60 -8.02 -1.71 -9.42
CA CYS A 60 -7.82 -1.48 -10.83
C CYS A 60 -6.90 -2.57 -11.40
N ARG A 61 -7.34 -3.27 -12.42
CA ARG A 61 -6.50 -4.25 -13.11
C ARG A 61 -5.83 -3.62 -14.33
N VAL A 62 -4.52 -3.54 -14.28
CA VAL A 62 -3.71 -3.10 -15.41
C VAL A 62 -3.35 -4.30 -16.28
N ARG A 63 -3.72 -4.26 -17.56
CA ARG A 63 -3.29 -5.22 -18.57
C ARG A 63 -2.03 -4.70 -19.25
N TRP A 64 -0.97 -5.48 -19.19
CA TRP A 64 0.30 -5.13 -19.78
C TRP A 64 0.33 -5.45 -21.27
N SER A 65 0.83 -4.53 -22.08
CA SER A 65 1.19 -4.72 -23.48
C SER A 65 2.63 -4.22 -23.71
N PRO A 66 3.27 -4.56 -24.82
CA PRO A 66 4.58 -4.01 -25.15
C PRO A 66 4.57 -2.47 -25.10
N ASN A 67 5.61 -1.88 -24.52
CA ASN A 67 5.77 -0.43 -24.34
C ASN A 67 4.76 0.25 -23.40
N THR A 68 4.06 -0.53 -22.56
CA THR A 68 3.21 0.05 -21.52
C THR A 68 4.06 0.60 -20.39
N LEU A 69 3.83 1.85 -20.01
CA LEU A 69 4.36 2.49 -18.81
C LEU A 69 3.23 2.67 -17.81
N VAL A 70 3.45 2.21 -16.58
CA VAL A 70 2.51 2.39 -15.46
C VAL A 70 3.22 3.11 -14.33
N MET A 71 2.59 4.13 -13.80
CA MET A 71 3.08 4.89 -12.65
C MET A 71 2.03 4.85 -11.54
N TRP A 72 2.46 4.64 -10.32
CA TRP A 72 1.58 4.69 -9.14
C TRP A 72 2.31 5.27 -7.94
N ASP A 73 1.55 5.86 -7.03
CA ASP A 73 2.07 6.39 -5.77
C ASP A 73 1.96 5.31 -4.68
N ASN A 74 3.09 4.79 -4.22
CA ASN A 74 3.15 3.78 -3.17
C ASN A 74 2.68 4.27 -1.79
N ARG A 75 2.49 5.57 -1.61
CA ARG A 75 2.03 6.14 -0.35
C ARG A 75 0.54 5.91 -0.12
N CYS A 76 -0.23 5.86 -1.21
CA CYS A 76 -1.69 5.72 -1.16
C CYS A 76 -2.23 4.52 -1.96
N THR A 77 -1.36 3.78 -2.66
CA THR A 77 -1.76 2.61 -3.45
C THR A 77 -0.94 1.38 -3.09
N GLN A 78 -1.53 0.22 -3.27
CA GLN A 78 -0.86 -1.07 -3.19
C GLN A 78 -1.00 -1.78 -4.53
N HIS A 79 -0.08 -2.67 -4.84
CA HIS A 79 -0.13 -3.44 -6.07
C HIS A 79 0.14 -4.92 -5.80
N HIS A 80 -0.52 -5.75 -6.57
CA HIS A 80 -0.37 -7.20 -6.53
C HIS A 80 -0.07 -7.74 -7.92
N ALA A 81 0.97 -8.58 -8.04
CA ALA A 81 1.29 -9.23 -9.29
C ALA A 81 0.39 -10.45 -9.49
N ILE A 82 -0.37 -10.47 -10.59
CA ILE A 82 -1.21 -11.60 -10.95
C ILE A 82 -0.42 -12.54 -11.86
N TRP A 83 -0.33 -13.83 -11.50
CA TRP A 83 0.45 -14.87 -12.17
C TRP A 83 -0.41 -15.61 -13.22
N ASP A 84 -1.04 -14.87 -14.13
CA ASP A 84 -1.98 -15.39 -15.12
C ASP A 84 -1.41 -15.43 -16.55
N TYR A 85 -0.09 -15.34 -16.69
CA TYR A 85 0.58 -15.26 -17.99
C TYR A 85 1.30 -16.55 -18.39
N TYR A 86 1.24 -17.61 -17.57
CA TYR A 86 1.81 -18.91 -17.95
C TYR A 86 1.12 -19.48 -19.23
N PRO A 87 1.87 -20.07 -20.19
CA PRO A 87 3.31 -20.40 -20.16
C PRO A 87 4.24 -19.29 -20.69
N HIS A 88 3.75 -18.09 -20.88
CA HIS A 88 4.52 -16.99 -21.46
C HIS A 88 5.46 -16.36 -20.41
N ALA A 89 6.60 -15.83 -20.89
CA ALA A 89 7.50 -15.04 -20.05
C ALA A 89 7.07 -13.58 -20.04
N ARG A 90 7.13 -12.95 -18.85
CA ARG A 90 6.92 -11.51 -18.68
C ARG A 90 8.21 -10.87 -18.19
N HIS A 91 8.67 -9.87 -18.92
CA HIS A 91 9.78 -9.03 -18.52
C HIS A 91 9.30 -7.61 -18.24
N ALA A 92 9.64 -7.08 -17.08
CA ALA A 92 9.33 -5.70 -16.73
C ALA A 92 10.56 -5.03 -16.10
N ARG A 93 10.69 -3.73 -16.32
CA ARG A 93 11.68 -2.90 -15.63
C ARG A 93 10.96 -1.99 -14.66
N ARG A 94 11.53 -1.79 -13.48
CA ARG A 94 10.99 -0.88 -12.47
C ARG A 94 12.03 0.15 -12.09
N VAL A 95 11.59 1.39 -12.03
CA VAL A 95 12.32 2.51 -11.45
C VAL A 95 11.49 3.05 -10.30
N THR A 96 12.13 3.34 -9.18
CA THR A 96 11.48 3.93 -8.01
C THR A 96 11.99 5.36 -7.84
N VAL A 97 11.05 6.30 -7.81
CA VAL A 97 11.34 7.69 -7.48
C VAL A 97 11.46 7.82 -5.97
N ARG A 98 12.50 8.49 -5.51
CA ARG A 98 12.69 8.76 -4.08
C ARG A 98 11.70 9.84 -3.62
N CYS A 99 10.94 9.54 -2.57
CA CYS A 99 10.08 10.54 -1.95
C CYS A 99 10.93 11.58 -1.22
N THR A 100 10.52 12.83 -1.32
CA THR A 100 11.07 13.94 -0.54
C THR A 100 10.31 14.13 0.78
N GLU A 101 9.03 13.73 0.79
CA GLU A 101 8.15 13.82 1.97
C GLU A 101 7.45 12.49 2.22
N GLU A 102 7.37 12.11 3.49
CA GLU A 102 6.64 10.92 3.94
C GLU A 102 5.24 11.31 4.44
N PRO A 103 4.25 10.40 4.34
CA PRO A 103 2.94 10.61 4.95
C PRO A 103 3.07 10.86 6.45
N LYS A 104 2.43 11.90 6.95
CA LYS A 104 2.45 12.29 8.37
C LYS A 104 1.28 11.65 9.10
N ALA A 105 1.40 11.48 10.42
CA ALA A 105 0.28 11.03 11.23
C ALA A 105 -0.89 12.02 11.08
N TRP A 106 -2.08 11.50 10.78
CA TRP A 106 -3.28 12.32 10.68
C TRP A 106 -3.67 12.79 12.08
N LEU A 107 -3.48 14.06 12.32
CA LEU A 107 -3.96 14.73 13.52
C LEU A 107 -5.32 15.33 13.17
N GLN A 108 -6.39 14.84 13.79
CA GLN A 108 -7.69 15.48 13.66
C GLN A 108 -7.58 16.96 14.11
N PRO A 109 -8.18 17.89 13.36
CA PRO A 109 -8.27 19.26 13.81
C PRO A 109 -9.10 19.41 15.09
#